data_0b587564f47488d0b0d82b1dfe9f01cc
#
_entry.id   0b587564f47488d0b0d82b1dfe9f01cc
#
_cell.length_a   1.000
_cell.length_b   1.000
_cell.length_c   1.000
_cell.angle_alpha   90.00
_cell.angle_beta   90.00
_cell.angle_gamma   90.00
#
_symmetry.space_group_name_H-M   'P 1'
#
loop_
_entity.id
_entity.type
_entity.pdbx_description
1 polymer ?
#
loop_
_entity_poly.entity_id
_entity_poly.type
_entity_poly.pdbx_seq_one_letter_code
_entity_poly.pdbx_strand_id
1 'polypeptide(L)' 'MDCSICRNPIEPNEIGWDQGNNAQPVNDGRCCDPCNLKVVIPVRFRVLQEQA' A
#
# COMPACT_ATOMS: atom_id res chain seq x y z
N MET A 1 -8.35 -6.00 9.07
CA MET A 1 -8.46 -4.90 8.07
C MET A 1 -8.11 -5.43 6.69
N ASP A 2 -8.86 -5.05 5.69
CA ASP A 2 -8.64 -5.55 4.33
C ASP A 2 -7.79 -4.57 3.51
N CYS A 3 -6.98 -5.14 2.62
CA CYS A 3 -6.23 -4.34 1.66
C CYS A 3 -7.18 -3.60 0.72
N SER A 4 -6.97 -2.30 0.54
CA SER A 4 -7.82 -1.48 -0.32
C SER A 4 -7.54 -1.68 -1.80
N ILE A 5 -6.49 -2.41 -2.15
CA ILE A 5 -6.08 -2.65 -3.53
C ILE A 5 -6.49 -4.05 -4.00
N CYS A 6 -6.01 -5.10 -3.33
CA CYS A 6 -6.33 -6.47 -3.73
C CYS A 6 -7.51 -7.08 -2.96
N ARG A 7 -8.01 -6.41 -1.94
CA ARG A 7 -9.17 -6.80 -1.15
C ARG A 7 -8.96 -8.03 -0.27
N ASN A 8 -7.75 -8.52 -0.17
CA ASN A 8 -7.42 -9.62 0.73
C ASN A 8 -7.15 -9.07 2.14
N PRO A 9 -7.35 -9.91 3.19
CA PRO A 9 -7.03 -9.48 4.54
C PRO A 9 -5.56 -9.12 4.68
N ILE A 10 -5.28 -8.06 5.44
CA ILE A 10 -3.91 -7.68 5.79
C ILE A 10 -3.50 -8.49 7.01
N GLU A 11 -2.49 -9.35 6.86
CA GLU A 11 -1.99 -10.16 7.95
C GLU A 11 -1.10 -9.33 8.88
N PRO A 12 -1.18 -9.56 10.20
CA PRO A 12 -0.28 -8.88 11.13
C PRO A 12 1.16 -9.30 10.90
N ASN A 13 2.08 -8.37 11.07
CA ASN A 13 3.50 -8.65 10.97
C ASN A 13 4.05 -9.18 12.31
N GLU A 14 5.38 -9.32 12.41
CA GLU A 14 6.04 -9.91 13.57
C GLU A 14 5.80 -9.15 14.87
N ILE A 15 5.52 -7.84 14.78
CA ILE A 15 5.24 -7.01 15.96
C ILE A 15 3.75 -6.81 16.20
N GLY A 16 2.88 -7.55 15.47
CA GLY A 16 1.44 -7.48 15.65
C GLY A 16 0.75 -6.34 14.92
N TRP A 17 1.46 -5.62 14.03
CA TRP A 17 0.88 -4.56 13.23
C TRP A 17 0.04 -5.14 12.11
N ASP A 18 -1.26 -4.87 12.12
CA ASP A 18 -2.22 -5.45 11.18
C ASP A 18 -2.88 -4.41 10.27
N GLN A 19 -2.43 -3.16 10.29
CA GLN A 19 -3.03 -2.10 9.49
C GLN A 19 -2.30 -1.84 8.18
N GLY A 20 -1.28 -2.62 7.88
CA GLY A 20 -0.59 -2.57 6.60
C GLY A 20 0.13 -1.26 6.34
N ASN A 21 0.04 -0.79 5.11
CA ASN A 21 0.76 0.37 4.63
C ASN A 21 -0.21 1.41 4.06
N ASN A 22 0.22 2.67 4.04
CA ASN A 22 -0.52 3.74 3.40
C ASN A 22 -0.58 3.50 1.90
N ALA A 23 -1.79 3.46 1.33
CA ALA A 23 -1.98 3.17 -0.09
C ALA A 23 -1.97 4.42 -0.98
N GLN A 24 -1.81 5.61 -0.41
CA GLN A 24 -1.73 6.84 -1.23
C GLN A 24 -0.46 6.85 -2.08
N PRO A 25 -0.50 7.36 -3.31
CA PRO A 25 -1.60 8.07 -3.95
C PRO A 25 -2.60 7.20 -4.70
N VAL A 26 -2.52 5.88 -4.59
CA VAL A 26 -3.44 4.97 -5.29
C VAL A 26 -4.87 5.16 -4.77
N ASN A 27 -5.02 5.15 -3.44
CA ASN A 27 -6.29 5.48 -2.78
C ASN A 27 -6.02 5.90 -1.33
N ASP A 28 -7.08 6.25 -0.61
CA ASP A 28 -6.97 6.74 0.78
C ASP A 28 -6.96 5.60 1.80
N GLY A 29 -6.93 4.35 1.37
CA GLY A 29 -6.99 3.21 2.26
C GLY A 29 -5.64 2.71 2.72
N ARG A 30 -5.65 1.45 3.16
CA ARG A 30 -4.45 0.74 3.60
C ARG A 30 -4.23 -0.45 2.68
N CYS A 31 -2.99 -0.84 2.49
CA CYS A 31 -2.66 -1.97 1.61
C CYS A 31 -1.72 -2.94 2.29
N CYS A 32 -1.74 -4.18 1.82
CA CYS A 32 -0.82 -5.21 2.28
C CYS A 32 0.59 -4.96 1.75
N ASP A 33 1.57 -5.67 2.32
CA ASP A 33 2.96 -5.49 1.91
C ASP A 33 3.18 -5.77 0.42
N PRO A 34 2.66 -6.86 -0.17
CA PRO A 34 2.82 -7.10 -1.61
C PRO A 34 2.24 -5.97 -2.47
N CYS A 35 1.08 -5.42 -2.12
CA CYS A 35 0.50 -4.31 -2.88
C CYS A 35 1.29 -3.03 -2.70
N ASN A 36 1.80 -2.77 -1.50
CA ASN A 36 2.67 -1.63 -1.27
C ASN A 36 3.90 -1.68 -2.19
N LEU A 37 4.52 -2.84 -2.28
CA LEU A 37 5.73 -3.02 -3.07
C LEU A 37 5.46 -3.01 -4.58
N LYS A 38 4.38 -3.64 -5.03
CA LYS A 38 4.11 -3.86 -6.45
C LYS A 38 3.27 -2.77 -7.11
N VAL A 39 2.48 -2.04 -6.33
CA VAL A 39 1.54 -1.05 -6.85
C VAL A 39 1.87 0.34 -6.33
N VAL A 40 1.91 0.52 -5.02
CA VAL A 40 2.03 1.86 -4.41
C VAL A 40 3.40 2.48 -4.70
N ILE A 41 4.47 1.74 -4.48
CA ILE A 41 5.82 2.28 -4.68
C ILE A 41 6.06 2.68 -6.14
N PRO A 42 5.72 1.84 -7.15
CA PRO A 42 5.84 2.27 -8.55
C PRO A 42 5.01 3.50 -8.88
N VAL A 43 3.80 3.62 -8.34
CA VAL A 43 2.97 4.80 -8.56
C VAL A 43 3.60 6.05 -7.95
N ARG A 44 4.16 5.93 -6.75
CA ARG A 44 4.86 7.06 -6.11
C ARG A 44 6.05 7.54 -6.93
N PHE A 45 6.82 6.61 -7.49
CA PHE A 45 7.91 6.97 -8.39
C PHE A 45 7.43 7.74 -9.60
N ARG A 46 6.32 7.30 -10.20
CA ARG A 46 5.75 7.99 -11.37
C ARG A 46 5.31 9.41 -11.01
N VAL A 47 4.66 9.58 -9.86
CA VAL A 47 4.22 10.90 -9.41
C VAL A 47 5.41 11.83 -9.21
N LEU A 48 6.50 11.35 -8.59
CA LEU A 48 7.70 12.14 -8.41
C LEU A 48 8.31 12.57 -9.75
N GLN A 49 8.32 11.69 -10.74
CA GLN A 49 8.84 12.02 -12.08
C GLN A 49 7.98 13.07 -12.77
N GLU A 50 6.68 13.03 -12.59
CA GLU A 50 5.77 14.00 -13.19
C GLU A 50 5.90 15.39 -12.56
N GLN A 51 6.34 15.46 -11.31
CA GLN A 51 6.51 16.71 -10.58
C GLN A 51 7.90 17.32 -10.75
N ALA A 52 8.84 16.58 -11.28
CA ALA A 52 10.23 17.03 -11.42
C ALA A 52 10.47 17.99 -12.62
#